data_d2b18cd341fbb849fecd1afa2da95374
#
_entry.id   d2b18cd341fbb849fecd1afa2da95374
#
_cell.length_a   1.000
_cell.length_b   1.000
_cell.length_c   1.000
_cell.angle_alpha   90.00
_cell.angle_beta   90.00
_cell.angle_gamma   90.00
#
_symmetry.space_group_name_H-M   'P 1'
#
loop_
_entity.id
_entity.type
_entity.pdbx_description
1 polymer ?
#
loop_
_entity_poly.entity_id
_entity_poly.type
_entity_poly.pdbx_seq_one_letter_code
_entity_poly.pdbx_strand_id
1 'polypeptide(L)'
;MHIYDTPQPITAFSTTRDGGVSIDIPHLIMPLHQTHETVTKVIDETFLNKNPLEQALLLDGVDALSTHVPNLCICVRTADCVPILLWDDNQKIISAVHAGWKGTQKRIVEANIEVLKKTYGTLAQQLHAIIGPSIGLESFEVGEEVYECFKQSGFPMNKLAKRYPDSRNPQAKKWHIDLWECNRLQLIEKGVNPGNIHVSGIDTFTNYDRFFSARRHFNSRIINGIMIKP
;
A
#
# COMPACT_ATOMS: atom_id res chain seq x y z
N MET A 1 -2.67 2.53 -17.37
CA MET A 1 -2.63 3.06 -16.00
C MET A 1 -4.04 3.05 -15.44
N HIS A 2 -4.22 2.70 -14.19
CA HIS A 2 -5.48 2.79 -13.45
C HIS A 2 -5.41 4.05 -12.58
N ILE A 3 -6.22 5.05 -12.88
CA ILE A 3 -6.29 6.34 -12.17
C ILE A 3 -7.50 6.27 -11.25
N TYR A 4 -7.31 6.67 -10.01
CA TYR A 4 -8.37 6.74 -9.02
C TYR A 4 -9.12 8.07 -9.11
N ASP A 5 -10.40 8.01 -8.81
CA ASP A 5 -11.21 9.22 -8.62
C ASP A 5 -10.84 9.85 -7.28
N THR A 6 -10.13 10.96 -7.35
CA THR A 6 -9.65 11.72 -6.18
C THR A 6 -9.98 13.20 -6.35
N PRO A 7 -10.26 13.92 -5.25
CA PRO A 7 -10.52 15.36 -5.34
C PRO A 7 -9.26 16.12 -5.79
N GLN A 8 -9.45 17.19 -6.53
CA GLN A 8 -8.35 18.10 -6.83
C GLN A 8 -7.83 18.75 -5.52
N PRO A 9 -6.53 18.92 -5.35
CA PRO A 9 -5.45 18.74 -6.33
C PRO A 9 -4.78 17.34 -6.28
N ILE A 10 -5.38 16.34 -5.66
CA ILE A 10 -4.77 15.00 -5.50
C ILE A 10 -4.86 14.22 -6.82
N THR A 11 -3.79 13.53 -7.16
CA THR A 11 -3.78 12.51 -8.22
C THR A 11 -3.18 11.23 -7.68
N ALA A 12 -3.92 10.13 -7.76
CA ALA A 12 -3.49 8.80 -7.33
C ALA A 12 -3.67 7.78 -8.45
N PHE A 13 -2.73 6.84 -8.59
CA PHE A 13 -2.73 5.86 -9.68
C PHE A 13 -2.02 4.55 -9.34
N SER A 14 -2.33 3.51 -10.11
CA SER A 14 -1.56 2.27 -10.22
C SER A 14 -1.23 2.01 -11.69
N THR A 15 0.03 1.66 -12.01
CA THR A 15 0.41 1.30 -13.38
C THR A 15 -0.19 -0.05 -13.77
N THR A 16 -0.43 -0.21 -15.08
CA THR A 16 -0.93 -1.45 -15.69
C THR A 16 0.10 -1.99 -16.70
N ARG A 17 -0.01 -3.25 -17.04
CA ARG A 17 0.93 -3.92 -17.96
C ARG A 17 0.88 -3.39 -19.40
N ASP A 18 -0.30 -2.92 -19.81
CA ASP A 18 -0.56 -2.37 -21.14
C ASP A 18 -0.02 -0.95 -21.36
N GLY A 19 0.59 -0.36 -20.31
CA GLY A 19 1.17 0.98 -20.39
C GLY A 19 0.17 2.12 -20.52
N GLY A 20 -1.14 1.84 -20.50
CA GLY A 20 -2.28 2.77 -20.61
C GLY A 20 -2.04 4.27 -20.40
N VAL A 21 -3.03 5.03 -19.99
CA VAL A 21 -3.00 6.50 -19.85
C VAL A 21 -1.72 7.01 -19.21
N SER A 22 -1.09 8.03 -19.82
CA SER A 22 0.08 8.73 -19.29
C SER A 22 -0.36 9.85 -18.33
N ILE A 23 0.32 9.95 -17.18
CA ILE A 23 0.21 11.10 -16.27
C ILE A 23 1.54 11.84 -16.35
N ASP A 24 1.49 13.17 -16.41
CA ASP A 24 2.67 14.00 -16.25
C ASP A 24 3.16 13.92 -14.79
N ILE A 25 4.36 13.38 -14.59
CA ILE A 25 5.01 13.21 -13.28
C ILE A 25 6.33 13.95 -13.32
N PRO A 26 6.38 15.22 -12.85
CA PRO A 26 7.57 16.04 -12.95
C PRO A 26 8.73 15.51 -12.08
N HIS A 27 8.43 15.04 -10.87
CA HIS A 27 9.41 14.43 -9.96
C HIS A 27 8.82 13.19 -9.30
N LEU A 28 9.60 12.09 -9.30
CA LEU A 28 9.19 10.81 -8.71
C LEU A 28 10.21 10.35 -7.68
N ILE A 29 9.73 10.05 -6.47
CA ILE A 29 10.50 9.44 -5.39
C ILE A 29 9.90 8.07 -5.07
N MET A 30 10.75 7.05 -5.04
CA MET A 30 10.34 5.67 -4.79
C MET A 30 11.51 4.89 -4.15
N PRO A 31 11.26 4.08 -3.11
CA PRO A 31 12.27 3.18 -2.56
C PRO A 31 12.72 2.14 -3.61
N LEU A 32 14.02 1.93 -3.74
CA LEU A 32 14.56 0.87 -4.61
C LEU A 32 14.43 -0.52 -3.97
N HIS A 33 14.51 -0.60 -2.64
CA HIS A 33 14.41 -1.82 -1.88
C HIS A 33 13.41 -1.64 -0.73
N GLN A 34 12.29 -2.36 -0.78
CA GLN A 34 11.22 -2.42 0.22
C GLN A 34 11.36 -3.74 0.97
N THR A 35 11.44 -3.70 2.31
CA THR A 35 11.82 -4.84 3.15
C THR A 35 10.65 -5.54 3.83
N HIS A 36 9.42 -5.08 3.58
CA HIS A 36 8.19 -5.59 4.20
C HIS A 36 8.18 -5.36 5.73
N GLU A 37 8.78 -4.26 6.14
CA GLU A 37 8.84 -3.81 7.53
C GLU A 37 7.83 -2.65 7.77
N THR A 38 8.09 -1.79 8.76
CA THR A 38 7.20 -0.66 9.11
C THR A 38 7.91 0.69 8.98
N VAL A 39 8.99 0.75 8.20
CA VAL A 39 9.80 1.96 8.07
C VAL A 39 9.09 2.97 7.18
N THR A 40 8.78 4.13 7.75
CA THR A 40 8.18 5.28 7.04
C THR A 40 9.20 6.41 6.93
N LYS A 41 9.35 6.99 5.73
CA LYS A 41 10.22 8.13 5.45
C LYS A 41 9.41 9.36 5.06
N VAL A 42 9.67 10.47 5.74
CA VAL A 42 9.20 11.81 5.34
C VAL A 42 10.11 12.35 4.25
N ILE A 43 9.51 12.82 3.17
CA ILE A 43 10.17 13.48 2.05
C ILE A 43 9.82 14.95 2.11
N ASP A 44 10.76 15.74 2.57
CA ASP A 44 10.68 17.19 2.72
C ASP A 44 11.78 17.89 1.89
N GLU A 45 11.85 19.20 1.96
CA GLU A 45 12.87 20.00 1.28
C GLU A 45 14.29 19.62 1.75
N THR A 46 14.44 19.23 3.02
CA THR A 46 15.74 18.78 3.57
C THR A 46 16.19 17.48 2.90
N PHE A 47 15.26 16.56 2.66
CA PHE A 47 15.54 15.34 1.91
C PHE A 47 15.84 15.66 0.43
N LEU A 48 15.06 16.53 -0.22
CA LEU A 48 15.19 16.85 -1.63
C LEU A 48 16.50 17.59 -1.95
N ASN A 49 17.06 18.34 -1.00
CA ASN A 49 18.34 19.04 -1.13
C ASN A 49 19.57 18.11 -0.99
N LYS A 50 19.39 16.84 -0.65
CA LYS A 50 20.47 15.85 -0.60
C LYS A 50 20.87 15.40 -2.01
N ASN A 51 22.12 14.97 -2.16
CA ASN A 51 22.55 14.39 -3.43
C ASN A 51 21.87 13.01 -3.68
N PRO A 52 21.84 12.54 -4.94
CA PRO A 52 21.12 11.31 -5.29
C PRO A 52 21.58 10.05 -4.52
N LEU A 53 22.86 9.94 -4.18
CA LEU A 53 23.38 8.81 -3.41
C LEU A 53 22.85 8.82 -1.97
N GLU A 54 22.86 9.98 -1.32
CA GLU A 54 22.30 10.15 0.03
C GLU A 54 20.80 9.87 0.04
N GLN A 55 20.06 10.36 -0.96
CA GLN A 55 18.64 10.06 -1.10
C GLN A 55 18.39 8.54 -1.23
N ALA A 56 19.16 7.87 -2.09
CA ALA A 56 19.06 6.42 -2.29
C ALA A 56 19.33 5.63 -0.99
N LEU A 57 20.36 6.00 -0.24
CA LEU A 57 20.69 5.38 1.06
C LEU A 57 19.60 5.61 2.11
N LEU A 58 18.97 6.78 2.13
CA LEU A 58 17.89 7.10 3.06
C LEU A 58 16.57 6.43 2.71
N LEU A 59 16.43 5.95 1.48
CA LEU A 59 15.25 5.23 0.99
C LEU A 59 15.43 3.69 1.05
N ASP A 60 16.63 3.20 1.36
CA ASP A 60 16.85 1.77 1.47
C ASP A 60 16.10 1.18 2.66
N GLY A 61 15.38 0.09 2.44
CA GLY A 61 14.57 -0.57 3.45
C GLY A 61 13.26 0.14 3.84
N VAL A 62 12.89 1.21 3.13
CA VAL A 62 11.68 1.98 3.40
C VAL A 62 10.47 1.34 2.74
N ASP A 63 9.37 1.19 3.48
CA ASP A 63 8.10 0.62 3.01
C ASP A 63 6.96 1.65 2.92
N ALA A 64 7.14 2.86 3.46
CA ALA A 64 6.18 3.94 3.33
C ALA A 64 6.85 5.30 3.15
N LEU A 65 6.25 6.14 2.32
CA LEU A 65 6.67 7.53 2.08
C LEU A 65 5.54 8.48 2.44
N SER A 66 5.88 9.67 2.91
CA SER A 66 4.94 10.78 3.07
C SER A 66 5.56 12.11 2.69
N THR A 67 4.75 13.04 2.18
CA THR A 67 5.19 14.38 1.80
C THR A 67 4.03 15.38 1.82
N HIS A 68 4.37 16.66 1.97
CA HIS A 68 3.49 17.80 1.72
C HIS A 68 3.95 18.64 0.51
N VAL A 69 5.04 18.23 -0.13
CA VAL A 69 5.65 18.99 -1.23
C VAL A 69 4.82 18.84 -2.51
N PRO A 70 4.31 19.95 -3.09
CA PRO A 70 3.57 19.91 -4.35
C PRO A 70 4.48 19.46 -5.51
N ASN A 71 3.87 18.94 -6.57
CA ASN A 71 4.56 18.44 -7.77
C ASN A 71 5.54 17.28 -7.53
N LEU A 72 5.53 16.70 -6.33
CA LEU A 72 6.29 15.51 -6.01
C LEU A 72 5.37 14.30 -5.98
N CYS A 73 5.66 13.31 -6.82
CA CYS A 73 5.00 12.02 -6.81
C CYS A 73 5.78 11.05 -5.94
N ILE A 74 5.16 10.57 -4.87
CA ILE A 74 5.70 9.49 -4.05
C ILE A 74 5.06 8.17 -4.43
N CYS A 75 5.88 7.12 -4.56
CA CYS A 75 5.44 5.83 -5.07
C CYS A 75 5.94 4.66 -4.22
N VAL A 76 5.17 3.57 -4.25
CA VAL A 76 5.61 2.24 -3.81
C VAL A 76 5.43 1.23 -4.93
N ARG A 77 6.21 0.15 -4.89
CA ARG A 77 6.17 -0.93 -5.87
C ARG A 77 5.53 -2.17 -5.27
N THR A 78 4.59 -2.75 -5.99
CA THR A 78 3.90 -3.98 -5.58
C THR A 78 3.82 -5.00 -6.72
N ALA A 79 3.64 -6.25 -6.35
CA ALA A 79 3.09 -7.32 -7.16
C ALA A 79 2.50 -8.29 -6.14
N ASP A 80 1.20 -8.25 -5.97
CA ASP A 80 0.38 -8.90 -4.94
C ASP A 80 0.35 -8.22 -3.56
N CYS A 81 1.44 -7.57 -3.10
CA CYS A 81 1.40 -6.79 -1.86
C CYS A 81 0.40 -5.62 -1.98
N VAL A 82 -0.21 -5.23 -0.86
CA VAL A 82 -1.24 -4.19 -0.83
C VAL A 82 -0.59 -2.80 -0.87
N PRO A 83 -0.85 -1.97 -1.90
CA PRO A 83 -0.52 -0.56 -1.87
C PRO A 83 -1.64 0.20 -1.18
N ILE A 84 -1.27 1.15 -0.29
CA ILE A 84 -2.23 2.05 0.35
C ILE A 84 -1.79 3.48 0.09
N LEU A 85 -2.67 4.25 -0.54
CA LEU A 85 -2.44 5.67 -0.84
C LEU A 85 -3.34 6.49 0.08
N LEU A 86 -2.74 7.41 0.82
CA LEU A 86 -3.41 8.22 1.82
C LEU A 86 -3.25 9.70 1.50
N TRP A 87 -4.27 10.50 1.82
CA TRP A 87 -4.17 11.97 1.79
C TRP A 87 -5.06 12.63 2.85
N ASP A 88 -4.68 13.85 3.21
CA ASP A 88 -5.43 14.77 4.04
C ASP A 88 -5.52 16.12 3.33
N ASP A 89 -6.72 16.50 2.90
CA ASP A 89 -6.95 17.73 2.15
C ASP A 89 -6.67 18.98 2.98
N ASN A 90 -6.88 18.92 4.31
CA ASN A 90 -6.70 20.07 5.20
C ASN A 90 -5.21 20.38 5.42
N GLN A 91 -4.40 19.33 5.62
CA GLN A 91 -2.95 19.46 5.84
C GLN A 91 -2.17 19.43 4.52
N LYS A 92 -2.84 19.16 3.40
CA LYS A 92 -2.21 18.98 2.06
C LYS A 92 -1.02 18.03 2.13
N ILE A 93 -1.24 16.87 2.71
CA ILE A 93 -0.26 15.78 2.81
C ILE A 93 -0.73 14.57 2.03
N ILE A 94 0.25 13.80 1.56
CA ILE A 94 0.05 12.52 0.90
C ILE A 94 0.97 11.47 1.49
N SER A 95 0.56 10.19 1.39
CA SER A 95 1.41 9.06 1.74
C SER A 95 1.17 7.87 0.81
N ALA A 96 2.24 7.12 0.54
CA ALA A 96 2.22 5.87 -0.20
C ALA A 96 2.84 4.77 0.66
N VAL A 97 2.09 3.68 0.91
CA VAL A 97 2.46 2.60 1.81
C VAL A 97 2.49 1.27 1.05
N HIS A 98 3.57 0.52 1.20
CA HIS A 98 3.71 -0.86 0.76
C HIS A 98 3.38 -1.79 1.92
N ALA A 99 2.18 -2.36 1.93
CA ALA A 99 1.70 -3.28 2.95
C ALA A 99 1.72 -4.73 2.43
N GLY A 100 2.89 -5.34 2.31
CA GLY A 100 3.01 -6.79 2.16
C GLY A 100 2.49 -7.51 3.41
N TRP A 101 2.30 -8.84 3.37
CA TRP A 101 1.71 -9.56 4.50
C TRP A 101 2.50 -9.38 5.81
N LYS A 102 3.84 -9.31 5.76
CA LYS A 102 4.68 -9.05 6.94
C LYS A 102 4.47 -7.63 7.47
N GLY A 103 4.49 -6.62 6.58
CA GLY A 103 4.24 -5.23 6.95
C GLY A 103 2.82 -5.04 7.50
N THR A 104 1.81 -5.70 6.89
CA THR A 104 0.43 -5.72 7.40
C THR A 104 0.36 -6.32 8.79
N GLN A 105 0.97 -7.48 8.99
CA GLN A 105 1.01 -8.18 10.29
C GLN A 105 1.73 -7.34 11.36
N LYS A 106 2.79 -6.60 10.99
CA LYS A 106 3.54 -5.67 11.84
C LYS A 106 2.89 -4.30 11.98
N ARG A 107 1.71 -4.11 11.40
CA ARG A 107 0.90 -2.89 11.49
C ARG A 107 1.54 -1.63 10.87
N ILE A 108 2.08 -1.76 9.65
CA ILE A 108 2.70 -0.64 8.91
C ILE A 108 1.74 0.54 8.72
N VAL A 109 0.45 0.29 8.51
CA VAL A 109 -0.58 1.34 8.35
C VAL A 109 -0.66 2.21 9.61
N GLU A 110 -0.69 1.57 10.77
CA GLU A 110 -0.71 2.28 12.05
C GLU A 110 0.56 3.09 12.28
N ALA A 111 1.73 2.47 12.02
CA ALA A 111 3.03 3.15 12.12
C ALA A 111 3.09 4.38 11.19
N ASN A 112 2.57 4.26 9.97
CA ASN A 112 2.52 5.38 9.02
C ASN A 112 1.60 6.50 9.53
N ILE A 113 0.39 6.20 10.01
CA ILE A 113 -0.54 7.20 10.56
C ILE A 113 0.08 7.94 11.76
N GLU A 114 0.81 7.24 12.64
CA GLU A 114 1.51 7.90 13.74
C GLU A 114 2.60 8.87 13.25
N VAL A 115 3.31 8.52 12.17
CA VAL A 115 4.26 9.45 11.52
C VAL A 115 3.54 10.68 10.98
N LEU A 116 2.42 10.49 10.25
CA LEU A 116 1.63 11.61 9.72
C LEU A 116 1.13 12.53 10.84
N LYS A 117 0.61 11.95 11.92
CA LYS A 117 0.16 12.71 13.10
C LYS A 117 1.30 13.49 13.74
N LYS A 118 2.44 12.85 13.97
CA LYS A 118 3.60 13.47 14.65
C LYS A 118 4.24 14.57 13.80
N THR A 119 4.33 14.37 12.48
CA THR A 119 5.05 15.28 11.59
C THR A 119 4.20 16.44 11.13
N TYR A 120 2.92 16.19 10.82
CA TYR A 120 2.05 17.16 10.16
C TYR A 120 0.83 17.57 11.00
N GLY A 121 0.62 16.95 12.16
CA GLY A 121 -0.57 17.20 12.97
C GLY A 121 -1.86 16.61 12.39
N THR A 122 -1.75 15.69 11.45
CA THR A 122 -2.89 15.05 10.79
C THR A 122 -3.78 14.35 11.80
N LEU A 123 -5.09 14.58 11.70
CA LEU A 123 -6.09 13.82 12.43
C LEU A 123 -6.58 12.65 11.57
N ALA A 124 -6.59 11.44 12.14
CA ALA A 124 -6.96 10.24 11.38
C ALA A 124 -8.34 10.32 10.74
N GLN A 125 -9.30 11.01 11.38
CA GLN A 125 -10.65 11.23 10.85
C GLN A 125 -10.68 12.05 9.54
N GLN A 126 -9.62 12.82 9.27
CA GLN A 126 -9.48 13.65 8.06
C GLN A 126 -8.78 12.90 6.92
N LEU A 127 -8.19 11.73 7.21
CA LEU A 127 -7.53 10.93 6.20
C LEU A 127 -8.54 10.26 5.28
N HIS A 128 -8.19 10.27 4.00
CA HIS A 128 -8.74 9.41 2.97
C HIS A 128 -7.74 8.34 2.61
N ALA A 129 -8.22 7.17 2.20
CA ALA A 129 -7.38 6.03 1.87
C ALA A 129 -7.88 5.28 0.65
N ILE A 130 -6.96 4.88 -0.22
CA ILE A 130 -7.20 3.93 -1.30
C ILE A 130 -6.37 2.68 -1.02
N ILE A 131 -7.03 1.52 -0.92
CA ILE A 131 -6.41 0.20 -0.95
C ILE A 131 -6.44 -0.26 -2.40
N GLY A 132 -5.28 -0.24 -3.06
CA GLY A 132 -5.14 -0.47 -4.49
C GLY A 132 -5.08 -1.94 -4.91
N PRO A 133 -4.87 -2.21 -6.22
CA PRO A 133 -4.79 -3.56 -6.76
C PRO A 133 -3.72 -4.40 -6.07
N SER A 134 -4.11 -5.55 -5.57
CA SER A 134 -3.27 -6.49 -4.83
C SER A 134 -3.92 -7.87 -4.79
N ILE A 135 -3.28 -8.86 -4.20
CA ILE A 135 -3.83 -10.21 -4.13
C ILE A 135 -5.08 -10.25 -3.24
N GLY A 136 -6.15 -10.84 -3.75
CA GLY A 136 -7.43 -10.98 -3.03
C GLY A 136 -7.47 -12.19 -2.10
N LEU A 137 -8.49 -12.25 -1.23
CA LEU A 137 -8.69 -13.33 -0.27
C LEU A 137 -8.61 -14.72 -0.92
N GLU A 138 -9.34 -14.94 -2.00
CA GLU A 138 -9.41 -16.27 -2.64
C GLU A 138 -8.10 -16.70 -3.30
N SER A 139 -7.21 -15.75 -3.60
CA SER A 139 -5.92 -15.98 -4.26
C SER A 139 -4.75 -16.03 -3.28
N PHE A 140 -4.91 -15.48 -2.07
CA PHE A 140 -3.82 -15.41 -1.10
C PHE A 140 -3.79 -16.63 -0.17
N GLU A 141 -3.47 -17.80 -0.76
CA GLU A 141 -3.21 -19.04 -0.03
C GLU A 141 -1.93 -18.90 0.81
N VAL A 142 -1.98 -19.33 2.08
CA VAL A 142 -0.87 -19.27 3.05
C VAL A 142 -0.74 -20.56 3.85
N GLY A 143 0.44 -20.75 4.43
CA GLY A 143 0.68 -21.81 5.42
C GLY A 143 0.10 -21.48 6.80
N GLU A 144 0.07 -22.49 7.66
CA GLU A 144 -0.41 -22.36 9.04
C GLU A 144 0.43 -21.33 9.82
N GLU A 145 1.74 -21.26 9.53
CA GLU A 145 2.67 -20.33 10.17
C GLU A 145 2.31 -18.87 9.94
N VAL A 146 1.83 -18.51 8.73
CA VAL A 146 1.40 -17.15 8.43
C VAL A 146 0.08 -16.83 9.14
N TYR A 147 -0.87 -17.78 9.14
CA TYR A 147 -2.13 -17.65 9.88
C TYR A 147 -1.87 -17.40 11.36
N GLU A 148 -1.01 -18.19 12.00
CA GLU A 148 -0.68 -18.04 13.42
C GLU A 148 0.05 -16.72 13.71
N CYS A 149 0.91 -16.22 12.79
CA CYS A 149 1.53 -14.89 12.93
C CYS A 149 0.48 -13.78 13.04
N PHE A 150 -0.54 -13.78 12.17
CA PHE A 150 -1.62 -12.80 12.23
C PHE A 150 -2.44 -12.92 13.51
N LYS A 151 -2.80 -14.15 13.88
CA LYS A 151 -3.56 -14.43 15.10
C LYS A 151 -2.84 -13.95 16.36
N GLN A 152 -1.54 -14.23 16.48
CA GLN A 152 -0.70 -13.78 17.60
C GLN A 152 -0.53 -12.27 17.64
N SER A 153 -0.65 -11.59 16.48
CA SER A 153 -0.65 -10.12 16.39
C SER A 153 -2.02 -9.48 16.67
N GLY A 154 -2.99 -10.28 17.13
CA GLY A 154 -4.30 -9.79 17.57
C GLY A 154 -5.30 -9.53 16.45
N PHE A 155 -5.04 -10.01 15.22
CA PHE A 155 -6.04 -9.89 14.15
C PHE A 155 -7.24 -10.83 14.38
N PRO A 156 -8.49 -10.39 14.11
CA PRO A 156 -9.69 -11.21 14.26
C PRO A 156 -9.81 -12.22 13.12
N MET A 157 -9.01 -13.29 13.16
CA MET A 157 -8.84 -14.26 12.06
C MET A 157 -10.14 -14.97 11.67
N ASN A 158 -11.10 -15.07 12.57
CA ASN A 158 -12.44 -15.60 12.25
C ASN A 158 -13.21 -14.73 11.24
N LYS A 159 -12.84 -13.46 11.07
CA LYS A 159 -13.39 -12.53 10.07
C LYS A 159 -12.50 -12.38 8.84
N LEU A 160 -11.20 -12.55 9.01
CA LEU A 160 -10.17 -12.21 8.03
C LEU A 160 -9.61 -13.41 7.26
N ALA A 161 -9.87 -14.64 7.72
CA ALA A 161 -9.34 -15.82 7.08
C ALA A 161 -10.42 -16.84 6.78
N LYS A 162 -10.25 -17.56 5.69
CA LYS A 162 -11.12 -18.68 5.27
C LYS A 162 -10.26 -19.85 4.83
N ARG A 163 -10.81 -21.06 4.90
CA ARG A 163 -10.17 -22.25 4.35
C ARG A 163 -10.79 -22.61 3.00
N TYR A 164 -9.95 -22.61 1.97
CA TYR A 164 -10.28 -23.04 0.62
C TYR A 164 -9.54 -24.34 0.27
N PRO A 165 -9.98 -25.08 -0.77
CA PRO A 165 -9.20 -26.22 -1.28
C PRO A 165 -7.76 -25.80 -1.61
N ASP A 166 -6.80 -26.65 -1.22
CA ASP A 166 -5.38 -26.43 -1.55
C ASP A 166 -5.20 -26.49 -3.08
N SER A 167 -4.47 -25.54 -3.63
CA SER A 167 -4.22 -25.42 -5.08
C SER A 167 -3.48 -26.63 -5.67
N ARG A 168 -2.73 -27.38 -4.84
CA ARG A 168 -1.95 -28.58 -5.23
C ARG A 168 -2.61 -29.90 -4.82
N ASN A 169 -3.48 -29.88 -3.81
CA ASN A 169 -4.20 -31.04 -3.31
C ASN A 169 -5.63 -30.65 -2.92
N PRO A 170 -6.61 -30.73 -3.83
CA PRO A 170 -7.99 -30.31 -3.56
C PRO A 170 -8.71 -31.05 -2.41
N GLN A 171 -8.16 -32.19 -1.95
CA GLN A 171 -8.69 -32.93 -0.78
C GLN A 171 -8.27 -32.26 0.55
N ALA A 172 -7.20 -31.47 0.54
CA ALA A 172 -6.76 -30.66 1.67
C ALA A 172 -7.37 -29.26 1.61
N LYS A 173 -7.32 -28.55 2.72
CA LYS A 173 -7.72 -27.13 2.78
C LYS A 173 -6.59 -26.28 3.36
N LYS A 174 -6.37 -25.14 2.77
CA LYS A 174 -5.38 -24.13 3.19
C LYS A 174 -6.06 -22.87 3.68
N TRP A 175 -5.34 -22.14 4.52
CA TRP A 175 -5.77 -20.81 4.90
C TRP A 175 -5.56 -19.81 3.76
N HIS A 176 -6.51 -18.92 3.64
CA HIS A 176 -6.43 -17.72 2.83
C HIS A 176 -6.75 -16.52 3.72
N ILE A 177 -6.03 -15.43 3.56
CA ILE A 177 -6.14 -14.24 4.41
C ILE A 177 -6.55 -13.05 3.56
N ASP A 178 -7.53 -12.28 4.05
CA ASP A 178 -7.97 -11.03 3.43
C ASP A 178 -7.05 -9.88 3.86
N LEU A 179 -6.01 -9.61 3.07
CA LEU A 179 -5.10 -8.50 3.34
C LEU A 179 -5.75 -7.13 3.14
N TRP A 180 -6.77 -7.03 2.27
CA TRP A 180 -7.51 -5.78 2.10
C TRP A 180 -8.24 -5.42 3.38
N GLU A 181 -8.99 -6.37 3.92
CA GLU A 181 -9.73 -6.15 5.16
C GLU A 181 -8.80 -6.02 6.37
N CYS A 182 -7.66 -6.72 6.43
CA CYS A 182 -6.65 -6.52 7.47
C CYS A 182 -6.17 -5.05 7.52
N ASN A 183 -5.86 -4.47 6.36
CA ASN A 183 -5.39 -3.08 6.28
C ASN A 183 -6.54 -2.08 6.50
N ARG A 184 -7.76 -2.40 6.01
CA ARG A 184 -8.95 -1.58 6.25
C ARG A 184 -9.28 -1.48 7.75
N LEU A 185 -9.17 -2.58 8.47
CA LEU A 185 -9.38 -2.60 9.93
C LEU A 185 -8.33 -1.76 10.66
N GLN A 186 -7.05 -1.83 10.30
CA GLN A 186 -6.01 -0.97 10.88
C GLN A 186 -6.32 0.51 10.68
N LEU A 187 -6.77 0.92 9.48
CA LEU A 187 -7.18 2.30 9.20
C LEU A 187 -8.32 2.73 10.14
N ILE A 188 -9.34 1.89 10.28
CA ILE A 188 -10.50 2.17 11.14
C ILE A 188 -10.10 2.20 12.61
N GLU A 189 -9.29 1.27 13.09
CA GLU A 189 -8.78 1.20 14.46
C GLU A 189 -7.96 2.46 14.82
N LYS A 190 -7.29 3.06 13.84
CA LYS A 190 -6.57 4.34 14.00
C LYS A 190 -7.49 5.56 13.87
N GLY A 191 -8.77 5.38 13.58
CA GLY A 191 -9.78 6.44 13.55
C GLY A 191 -10.06 7.03 12.16
N VAL A 192 -9.57 6.41 11.09
CA VAL A 192 -9.97 6.80 9.72
C VAL A 192 -11.45 6.49 9.53
N ASN A 193 -12.22 7.47 9.03
CA ASN A 193 -13.64 7.27 8.77
C ASN A 193 -13.83 6.14 7.73
N PRO A 194 -14.62 5.09 8.01
CA PRO A 194 -14.88 4.02 7.05
C PRO A 194 -15.38 4.51 5.69
N GLY A 195 -16.13 5.61 5.63
CA GLY A 195 -16.59 6.24 4.40
C GLY A 195 -15.48 6.87 3.55
N ASN A 196 -14.32 7.14 4.15
CA ASN A 196 -13.15 7.68 3.46
C ASN A 196 -12.19 6.59 2.97
N ILE A 197 -12.52 5.30 3.12
CA ILE A 197 -11.66 4.19 2.73
C ILE A 197 -12.25 3.54 1.47
N HIS A 198 -11.55 3.68 0.35
CA HIS A 198 -11.89 3.02 -0.90
C HIS A 198 -11.04 1.77 -1.09
N VAL A 199 -11.68 0.61 -1.29
CA VAL A 199 -11.01 -0.64 -1.66
C VAL A 199 -11.26 -0.90 -3.13
N SER A 200 -10.20 -1.00 -3.93
CA SER A 200 -10.31 -1.19 -5.39
C SER A 200 -10.99 -2.51 -5.77
N GLY A 201 -10.92 -3.52 -4.93
CA GLY A 201 -11.47 -4.86 -5.20
C GLY A 201 -10.81 -5.60 -6.38
N ILE A 202 -9.63 -5.13 -6.83
CA ILE A 202 -8.93 -5.72 -7.97
C ILE A 202 -7.88 -6.71 -7.48
N ASP A 203 -8.15 -8.00 -7.70
CA ASP A 203 -7.20 -9.09 -7.41
C ASP A 203 -6.17 -9.20 -8.54
N THR A 204 -4.91 -8.92 -8.23
CA THR A 204 -3.79 -8.97 -9.20
C THR A 204 -3.50 -10.37 -9.72
N PHE A 205 -3.79 -11.41 -8.94
CA PHE A 205 -3.61 -12.79 -9.34
C PHE A 205 -4.60 -13.23 -10.43
N THR A 206 -5.87 -12.80 -10.33
CA THR A 206 -6.91 -13.12 -11.31
C THR A 206 -6.92 -12.14 -12.49
N ASN A 207 -6.51 -10.87 -12.28
CA ASN A 207 -6.42 -9.84 -13.31
C ASN A 207 -4.97 -9.68 -13.85
N TYR A 208 -4.26 -10.79 -14.03
CA TYR A 208 -2.85 -10.82 -14.46
C TYR A 208 -2.62 -10.33 -15.90
N ASP A 209 -3.65 -10.21 -16.69
CA ASP A 209 -3.65 -9.56 -18.01
C ASP A 209 -3.38 -8.05 -17.90
N ARG A 210 -3.87 -7.42 -16.83
CA ARG A 210 -3.74 -5.99 -16.57
C ARG A 210 -2.69 -5.62 -15.53
N PHE A 211 -2.42 -6.50 -14.55
CA PHE A 211 -1.53 -6.21 -13.43
C PHE A 211 -0.43 -7.27 -13.27
N PHE A 212 0.69 -6.89 -12.71
CA PHE A 212 1.75 -7.84 -12.36
C PHE A 212 1.44 -8.56 -11.06
N SER A 213 1.68 -9.87 -11.03
CA SER A 213 1.51 -10.72 -9.85
C SER A 213 2.79 -11.56 -9.63
N ALA A 214 3.38 -11.44 -8.45
CA ALA A 214 4.54 -12.26 -8.06
C ALA A 214 4.15 -13.74 -7.90
N ARG A 215 2.94 -14.00 -7.46
CA ARG A 215 2.37 -15.35 -7.33
C ARG A 215 2.23 -16.04 -8.71
N ARG A 216 2.15 -15.25 -9.79
CA ARG A 216 2.20 -15.70 -11.19
C ARG A 216 3.60 -15.64 -11.81
N HIS A 217 4.65 -15.49 -10.98
CA HIS A 217 6.06 -15.47 -11.41
C HIS A 217 6.44 -14.30 -12.33
N PHE A 218 5.71 -13.16 -12.29
CA PHE A 218 6.13 -11.95 -12.99
C PHE A 218 7.25 -11.24 -12.23
N ASN A 219 8.33 -10.88 -12.94
CA ASN A 219 9.47 -10.17 -12.38
C ASN A 219 9.24 -8.63 -12.29
N SER A 220 8.27 -8.11 -13.02
CA SER A 220 7.93 -6.69 -13.00
C SER A 220 7.02 -6.32 -11.85
N ARG A 221 6.88 -5.01 -11.59
CA ARG A 221 6.10 -4.46 -10.48
C ARG A 221 5.10 -3.42 -10.98
N ILE A 222 4.01 -3.28 -10.23
CA ILE A 222 3.05 -2.20 -10.31
C ILE A 222 3.65 -1.02 -9.54
N ILE A 223 3.70 0.15 -10.14
CA ILE A 223 4.03 1.39 -9.46
C ILE A 223 2.70 2.01 -9.01
N ASN A 224 2.58 2.26 -7.71
CA ASN A 224 1.42 2.90 -7.11
C ASN A 224 1.85 4.24 -6.58
N GLY A 225 1.32 5.31 -7.15
CA GLY A 225 1.77 6.66 -6.88
C GLY A 225 0.65 7.60 -6.47
N ILE A 226 1.04 8.63 -5.72
CA ILE A 226 0.18 9.73 -5.32
C ILE A 226 0.97 11.03 -5.36
N MET A 227 0.34 12.12 -5.82
CA MET A 227 0.93 13.46 -5.85
C MET A 227 -0.12 14.54 -5.61
N ILE A 228 0.35 15.70 -5.12
CA ILE A 228 -0.39 16.94 -5.04
C ILE A 228 -0.04 17.75 -6.30
N LYS A 229 -1.02 18.02 -7.17
CA LYS A 229 -0.83 18.91 -8.32
C LYS A 229 -0.73 20.35 -7.87
N PRO A 230 -0.12 21.24 -8.67
CA PRO A 230 -0.05 22.67 -8.39
C PRO A 230 -1.41 23.34 -8.39
#